data_12f23c2d65a5e96f1b09926ae629f045
#
_entry.id   12f23c2d65a5e96f1b09926ae629f045
#
_cell.length_a   1.000
_cell.length_b   1.000
_cell.length_c   1.000
_cell.angle_alpha   90.00
_cell.angle_beta   90.00
_cell.angle_gamma   90.00
#
_symmetry.space_group_name_H-M   'P 1'
#
loop_
_entity.id
_entity.type
_entity.pdbx_description
1 polymer ?
#
loop_
_entity_poly.entity_id
_entity_poly.type
_entity_poly.pdbx_seq_one_letter_code
_entity_poly.pdbx_strand_id
1 'polypeptide(L)'
;MKLKEQKISKTIKKTILLNPGPSTTTKTVKASLLQEDICHREGSFAAITRKVADDLVKIVHGKKGEYVATLFAGSGSICIDVAVGSLIPDGKKIMIVNNGFYNDRAMQAAEYYRIPVVNCAFDILTLPDLDVVEKTLAANKDDVAAVYMAHQETGTGLCNPIREVGAIAHKYGKIFISDTTSTLGIIPIDVYKDNIDFCMASSQKGINAFTGCSFLIGKVSEIEKTKDYKPRSYYCNLWRQYSYFKEKGEMNFTPPVQIIYSMQQALKEHFAEGEKAKYKRFMDITKIIREEAAAMGLEELLDPKITTGLVIAIKYPEDKKFDFKKVHDYLFKEGITIYPGKIGNLPTFRLCNLGANTPADVKAAMKELKAALKACGVKVPIVKK
;
A
#
# COMPACT_ATOMS: atom_id res chain seq x y z
N MET A 1 14.05 -42.91 -6.07
CA MET A 1 14.74 -41.88 -6.86
C MET A 1 15.09 -40.75 -5.89
N LYS A 2 16.35 -40.61 -5.44
CA LYS A 2 16.76 -39.53 -4.53
C LYS A 2 16.72 -38.22 -5.33
N LEU A 3 15.83 -37.30 -4.97
CA LEU A 3 15.87 -35.93 -5.44
C LEU A 3 17.26 -35.37 -5.07
N LYS A 4 18.07 -35.03 -6.06
CA LYS A 4 19.29 -34.26 -5.83
C LYS A 4 18.88 -32.95 -5.24
N GLU A 5 19.29 -32.65 -4.00
CA GLU A 5 19.18 -31.32 -3.43
C GLU A 5 19.79 -30.33 -4.41
N GLN A 6 18.96 -29.48 -4.99
CA GLN A 6 19.45 -28.36 -5.78
C GLN A 6 20.22 -27.44 -4.82
N LYS A 7 21.52 -27.39 -4.97
CA LYS A 7 22.36 -26.38 -4.29
C LYS A 7 21.80 -25.02 -4.67
N ILE A 8 21.09 -24.38 -3.75
CA ILE A 8 20.68 -22.99 -3.90
C ILE A 8 21.94 -22.20 -4.18
N SER A 9 22.02 -21.59 -5.36
CA SER A 9 23.21 -20.86 -5.82
C SER A 9 23.62 -19.83 -4.78
N LYS A 10 24.86 -19.90 -4.29
CA LYS A 10 25.44 -18.94 -3.33
C LYS A 10 25.55 -17.50 -3.88
N THR A 11 25.20 -17.28 -5.14
CA THR A 11 25.37 -16.02 -5.88
C THR A 11 24.07 -15.47 -6.47
N ILE A 12 23.00 -15.39 -5.67
CA ILE A 12 21.87 -14.57 -6.10
C ILE A 12 22.27 -13.10 -5.92
N LYS A 13 22.53 -12.41 -7.06
CA LYS A 13 22.76 -10.96 -7.09
C LYS A 13 21.56 -10.26 -6.43
N LYS A 14 21.83 -9.34 -5.50
CA LYS A 14 20.76 -8.55 -4.85
C LYS A 14 20.03 -7.77 -5.94
N THR A 15 18.70 -7.90 -5.99
CA THR A 15 17.86 -7.06 -6.83
C THR A 15 17.38 -5.83 -6.05
N ILE A 16 17.37 -4.68 -6.71
CA ILE A 16 16.90 -3.41 -6.17
C ILE A 16 15.58 -3.08 -6.85
N LEU A 17 14.50 -3.15 -6.08
CA LEU A 17 13.17 -2.85 -6.58
C LEU A 17 12.83 -1.39 -6.27
N LEU A 18 12.78 -0.56 -7.31
CA LEU A 18 12.31 0.83 -7.25
C LEU A 18 10.91 0.96 -7.88
N ASN A 19 10.11 -0.11 -7.76
CA ASN A 19 8.71 -0.18 -8.17
C ASN A 19 7.78 -0.02 -6.95
N PRO A 20 6.49 0.29 -7.14
CA PRO A 20 5.55 0.55 -6.04
C PRO A 20 5.09 -0.72 -5.28
N GLY A 21 5.70 -1.85 -5.54
CA GLY A 21 5.45 -3.16 -4.91
C GLY A 21 5.27 -4.28 -5.95
N PRO A 22 5.67 -5.53 -5.62
CA PRO A 22 6.27 -5.93 -4.33
C PRO A 22 7.57 -5.20 -4.04
N SER A 23 7.88 -5.01 -2.76
CA SER A 23 9.09 -4.31 -2.32
C SER A 23 10.26 -5.26 -2.06
N THR A 24 11.49 -4.72 -2.07
CA THR A 24 12.67 -5.46 -1.67
C THR A 24 12.56 -5.86 -0.19
N THR A 25 12.77 -7.14 0.13
CA THR A 25 12.77 -7.69 1.49
C THR A 25 14.19 -7.87 2.03
N THR A 26 14.34 -7.89 3.36
CA THR A 26 15.61 -8.19 4.03
C THR A 26 16.00 -9.67 3.88
N LYS A 27 17.26 -9.98 4.20
CA LYS A 27 17.72 -11.40 4.21
C LYS A 27 17.01 -12.22 5.26
N THR A 28 16.72 -11.66 6.42
CA THR A 28 16.04 -12.30 7.54
C THR A 28 14.57 -12.57 7.24
N VAL A 29 13.87 -11.66 6.56
CA VAL A 29 12.52 -11.91 6.03
C VAL A 29 12.53 -13.01 4.97
N LYS A 30 13.55 -13.05 4.09
CA LYS A 30 13.70 -14.16 3.13
C LYS A 30 13.93 -15.51 3.83
N ALA A 31 14.79 -15.53 4.85
CA ALA A 31 15.08 -16.73 5.62
C ALA A 31 13.87 -17.26 6.40
N SER A 32 12.95 -16.40 6.81
CA SER A 32 11.73 -16.82 7.53
C SER A 32 10.78 -17.68 6.70
N LEU A 33 10.92 -17.71 5.36
CA LEU A 33 10.15 -18.62 4.50
C LEU A 33 10.61 -20.09 4.62
N LEU A 34 11.78 -20.34 5.22
CA LEU A 34 12.35 -21.67 5.41
C LEU A 34 12.00 -22.27 6.80
N GLN A 35 11.01 -21.71 7.48
CA GLN A 35 10.45 -22.28 8.69
C GLN A 35 9.80 -23.64 8.37
N GLU A 36 9.86 -24.56 9.33
CA GLU A 36 9.22 -25.86 9.22
C GLU A 36 7.72 -25.75 8.95
N ASP A 37 7.19 -26.76 8.27
CA ASP A 37 5.77 -26.85 7.97
C ASP A 37 4.96 -27.00 9.26
N ILE A 38 3.83 -26.33 9.31
CA ILE A 38 2.91 -26.37 10.43
C ILE A 38 1.46 -26.39 9.95
N CYS A 39 0.61 -27.14 10.62
CA CYS A 39 -0.82 -27.04 10.38
C CYS A 39 -1.35 -25.71 10.92
N HIS A 40 -2.07 -24.98 10.10
CA HIS A 40 -2.61 -23.66 10.45
C HIS A 40 -3.73 -23.72 11.53
N ARG A 41 -4.19 -24.91 11.92
CA ARG A 41 -5.17 -25.15 13.00
C ARG A 41 -4.50 -25.48 14.34
N GLU A 42 -3.18 -25.49 14.40
CA GLU A 42 -2.46 -25.68 15.64
C GLU A 42 -2.44 -24.41 16.50
N GLY A 43 -2.57 -24.56 17.81
CA GLY A 43 -2.58 -23.43 18.74
C GLY A 43 -1.31 -22.57 18.69
N SER A 44 -0.16 -23.18 18.37
CA SER A 44 1.11 -22.46 18.16
C SER A 44 1.06 -21.52 16.95
N PHE A 45 0.44 -21.95 15.85
CA PHE A 45 0.26 -21.07 14.68
C PHE A 45 -0.82 -20.01 14.93
N ALA A 46 -1.90 -20.35 15.63
CA ALA A 46 -2.90 -19.37 16.08
C ALA A 46 -2.25 -18.25 16.92
N ALA A 47 -1.31 -18.59 17.81
CA ALA A 47 -0.56 -17.60 18.59
C ALA A 47 0.27 -16.66 17.71
N ILE A 48 0.92 -17.17 16.65
CA ILE A 48 1.66 -16.37 15.68
C ILE A 48 0.71 -15.43 14.92
N THR A 49 -0.43 -15.94 14.45
CA THR A 49 -1.43 -15.16 13.72
C THR A 49 -2.00 -14.02 14.56
N ARG A 50 -2.34 -14.32 15.85
CA ARG A 50 -2.77 -13.30 16.81
C ARG A 50 -1.70 -12.24 17.05
N LYS A 51 -0.45 -12.66 17.24
CA LYS A 51 0.67 -11.72 17.44
C LYS A 51 0.87 -10.80 16.23
N VAL A 52 0.78 -11.34 15.01
CA VAL A 52 0.83 -10.54 13.77
C VAL A 52 -0.32 -9.53 13.73
N ALA A 53 -1.55 -9.94 14.03
CA ALA A 53 -2.71 -9.05 14.04
C ALA A 53 -2.58 -7.95 15.12
N ASP A 54 -2.16 -8.31 16.34
CA ASP A 54 -1.94 -7.34 17.43
C ASP A 54 -0.84 -6.32 17.07
N ASP A 55 0.22 -6.75 16.41
CA ASP A 55 1.31 -5.89 16.01
C ASP A 55 0.92 -4.94 14.87
N LEU A 56 0.08 -5.40 13.92
CA LEU A 56 -0.48 -4.53 12.89
C LEU A 56 -1.35 -3.40 13.48
N VAL A 57 -2.15 -3.69 14.51
CA VAL A 57 -2.94 -2.67 15.22
C VAL A 57 -2.03 -1.63 15.88
N LYS A 58 -0.89 -2.06 16.46
CA LYS A 58 0.09 -1.15 17.09
C LYS A 58 0.74 -0.19 16.10
N ILE A 59 0.98 -0.63 14.84
CA ILE A 59 1.59 0.24 13.80
C ILE A 59 0.75 1.49 13.54
N VAL A 60 -0.56 1.40 13.72
CA VAL A 60 -1.50 2.53 13.53
C VAL A 60 -1.96 3.14 14.85
N HIS A 61 -1.23 2.90 15.93
CA HIS A 61 -1.52 3.36 17.29
C HIS A 61 -2.90 2.96 17.82
N GLY A 62 -3.55 1.94 17.21
CA GLY A 62 -4.84 1.41 17.65
C GLY A 62 -4.72 0.69 19.01
N LYS A 63 -5.75 0.84 19.88
CA LYS A 63 -5.81 0.11 21.13
C LYS A 63 -6.41 -1.28 20.91
N LYS A 64 -5.78 -2.30 21.55
CA LYS A 64 -6.30 -3.66 21.55
C LYS A 64 -7.71 -3.70 22.16
N GLY A 65 -8.62 -4.40 21.48
CA GLY A 65 -10.03 -4.50 21.88
C GLY A 65 -10.91 -3.38 21.31
N GLU A 66 -10.33 -2.24 20.91
CA GLU A 66 -11.03 -1.16 20.20
C GLU A 66 -10.82 -1.27 18.68
N TYR A 67 -9.61 -1.66 18.27
CA TYR A 67 -9.26 -1.98 16.89
C TYR A 67 -8.76 -3.41 16.76
N VAL A 68 -8.98 -4.02 15.60
CA VAL A 68 -8.50 -5.35 15.25
C VAL A 68 -8.00 -5.38 13.80
N ALA A 69 -6.94 -6.12 13.54
CA ALA A 69 -6.51 -6.43 12.19
C ALA A 69 -7.10 -7.78 11.75
N THR A 70 -7.90 -7.76 10.70
CA THR A 70 -8.47 -8.95 10.08
C THR A 70 -7.66 -9.30 8.85
N LEU A 71 -7.10 -10.51 8.81
CA LEU A 71 -6.18 -10.98 7.78
C LEU A 71 -6.93 -11.73 6.66
N PHE A 72 -6.48 -11.53 5.42
CA PHE A 72 -7.01 -12.17 4.22
C PHE A 72 -5.88 -12.69 3.34
N ALA A 73 -6.00 -13.91 2.82
CA ALA A 73 -5.08 -14.43 1.82
C ALA A 73 -5.36 -13.76 0.47
N GLY A 74 -4.39 -12.98 -0.03
CA GLY A 74 -4.52 -12.27 -1.30
C GLY A 74 -3.69 -10.99 -1.40
N SER A 75 -3.81 -10.31 -2.54
CA SER A 75 -3.20 -9.00 -2.77
C SER A 75 -3.99 -7.88 -2.08
N GLY A 76 -3.42 -6.66 -2.00
CA GLY A 76 -4.09 -5.51 -1.38
C GLY A 76 -5.51 -5.25 -1.88
N SER A 77 -5.80 -5.58 -3.13
CA SER A 77 -7.14 -5.42 -3.72
C SER A 77 -8.23 -6.20 -2.99
N ILE A 78 -7.89 -7.34 -2.33
CA ILE A 78 -8.88 -8.09 -1.54
C ILE A 78 -9.46 -7.26 -0.39
N CYS A 79 -8.65 -6.35 0.18
CA CYS A 79 -9.13 -5.49 1.27
C CYS A 79 -10.12 -4.44 0.78
N ILE A 80 -10.00 -3.99 -0.47
CA ILE A 80 -10.99 -3.11 -1.11
C ILE A 80 -12.32 -3.87 -1.25
N ASP A 81 -12.28 -5.11 -1.78
CA ASP A 81 -13.45 -5.97 -1.89
C ASP A 81 -14.12 -6.20 -0.52
N VAL A 82 -13.31 -6.51 0.50
CA VAL A 82 -13.80 -6.72 1.88
C VAL A 82 -14.45 -5.47 2.44
N ALA A 83 -13.77 -4.30 2.34
CA ALA A 83 -14.26 -3.05 2.90
C ALA A 83 -15.55 -2.60 2.21
N VAL A 84 -15.54 -2.53 0.89
CA VAL A 84 -16.71 -2.11 0.09
C VAL A 84 -17.86 -3.11 0.25
N GLY A 85 -17.57 -4.41 0.12
CA GLY A 85 -18.61 -5.45 0.16
C GLY A 85 -19.22 -5.69 1.53
N SER A 86 -18.52 -5.35 2.64
CA SER A 86 -18.97 -5.69 3.99
C SER A 86 -19.41 -4.47 4.83
N LEU A 87 -18.87 -3.27 4.59
CA LEU A 87 -19.10 -2.12 5.48
C LEU A 87 -20.30 -1.26 5.08
N ILE A 88 -20.88 -1.48 3.91
CA ILE A 88 -22.01 -0.68 3.42
C ILE A 88 -23.31 -1.45 3.63
N PRO A 89 -24.24 -0.97 4.48
CA PRO A 89 -25.56 -1.58 4.65
C PRO A 89 -26.37 -1.60 3.36
N ASP A 90 -27.32 -2.53 3.25
CA ASP A 90 -28.22 -2.58 2.09
C ASP A 90 -29.00 -1.26 1.96
N GLY A 91 -29.16 -0.80 0.74
CA GLY A 91 -29.86 0.46 0.42
C GLY A 91 -29.06 1.73 0.70
N LYS A 92 -27.85 1.62 1.27
CA LYS A 92 -26.97 2.77 1.48
C LYS A 92 -25.92 2.93 0.39
N LYS A 93 -25.32 4.11 0.31
CA LYS A 93 -24.29 4.50 -0.64
C LYS A 93 -22.92 4.56 0.04
N ILE A 94 -21.86 4.42 -0.75
CA ILE A 94 -20.50 4.81 -0.37
C ILE A 94 -20.13 6.10 -1.11
N MET A 95 -19.56 7.08 -0.40
CA MET A 95 -18.94 8.25 -1.02
C MET A 95 -17.45 7.97 -1.23
N ILE A 96 -16.97 8.16 -2.44
CA ILE A 96 -15.55 7.99 -2.79
C ILE A 96 -14.98 9.35 -3.17
N VAL A 97 -14.00 9.81 -2.39
CA VAL A 97 -13.21 11.01 -2.72
C VAL A 97 -12.14 10.57 -3.72
N ASN A 98 -12.42 10.85 -5.00
CA ASN A 98 -11.73 10.23 -6.10
C ASN A 98 -10.82 11.21 -6.86
N ASN A 99 -9.52 11.00 -6.77
CA ASN A 99 -8.52 11.69 -7.56
C ASN A 99 -7.50 10.70 -8.17
N GLY A 100 -7.93 9.49 -8.55
CA GLY A 100 -7.06 8.61 -9.28
C GLY A 100 -7.36 7.12 -9.20
N PHE A 101 -6.44 6.36 -9.74
CA PHE A 101 -6.58 4.96 -10.08
C PHE A 101 -6.91 4.03 -8.89
N TYR A 102 -6.42 4.35 -7.68
CA TYR A 102 -6.68 3.50 -6.51
C TYR A 102 -8.04 3.76 -5.90
N ASN A 103 -8.58 4.98 -6.03
CA ASN A 103 -9.96 5.29 -5.69
C ASN A 103 -10.93 4.70 -6.74
N ASP A 104 -10.57 4.68 -8.04
CA ASP A 104 -11.34 4.02 -9.09
C ASP A 104 -11.55 2.52 -8.81
N ARG A 105 -10.58 1.84 -8.17
CA ARG A 105 -10.77 0.44 -7.77
C ARG A 105 -11.90 0.25 -6.76
N ALA A 106 -12.07 1.18 -5.83
CA ALA A 106 -13.18 1.11 -4.89
C ALA A 106 -14.52 1.38 -5.59
N MET A 107 -14.54 2.27 -6.61
CA MET A 107 -15.71 2.46 -7.46
C MET A 107 -16.07 1.19 -8.23
N GLN A 108 -15.08 0.55 -8.86
CA GLN A 108 -15.28 -0.72 -9.55
C GLN A 108 -15.78 -1.81 -8.59
N ALA A 109 -15.18 -1.96 -7.41
CA ALA A 109 -15.65 -2.92 -6.41
C ALA A 109 -17.12 -2.64 -6.00
N ALA A 110 -17.49 -1.38 -5.81
CA ALA A 110 -18.86 -0.99 -5.50
C ALA A 110 -19.83 -1.35 -6.63
N GLU A 111 -19.42 -1.17 -7.90
CA GLU A 111 -20.18 -1.58 -9.08
C GLU A 111 -20.43 -3.09 -9.11
N TYR A 112 -19.38 -3.91 -8.91
CA TYR A 112 -19.53 -5.37 -8.85
C TYR A 112 -20.46 -5.83 -7.71
N TYR A 113 -20.42 -5.15 -6.58
CA TYR A 113 -21.33 -5.43 -5.45
C TYR A 113 -22.68 -4.72 -5.55
N ARG A 114 -22.95 -3.97 -6.62
CA ARG A 114 -24.19 -3.20 -6.86
C ARG A 114 -24.48 -2.20 -5.73
N ILE A 115 -23.43 -1.59 -5.19
CA ILE A 115 -23.51 -0.55 -4.18
C ILE A 115 -23.49 0.79 -4.86
N PRO A 116 -24.53 1.65 -4.67
CA PRO A 116 -24.54 2.98 -5.25
C PRO A 116 -23.39 3.84 -4.72
N VAL A 117 -22.76 4.62 -5.62
CA VAL A 117 -21.61 5.47 -5.29
C VAL A 117 -21.94 6.93 -5.46
N VAL A 118 -21.53 7.74 -4.49
CA VAL A 118 -21.38 9.19 -4.62
C VAL A 118 -19.93 9.46 -5.00
N ASN A 119 -19.67 9.74 -6.27
CA ASN A 119 -18.32 10.03 -6.76
C ASN A 119 -17.98 11.51 -6.56
N CYS A 120 -17.13 11.82 -5.58
CA CYS A 120 -16.57 13.15 -5.34
C CYS A 120 -15.24 13.26 -6.10
N ALA A 121 -15.31 13.58 -7.39
CA ALA A 121 -14.20 13.49 -8.34
C ALA A 121 -13.34 14.76 -8.38
N PHE A 122 -12.02 14.55 -8.45
CA PHE A 122 -10.99 15.59 -8.60
C PHE A 122 -9.98 15.16 -9.68
N ASP A 123 -9.19 16.12 -10.15
CA ASP A 123 -8.07 15.80 -11.03
C ASP A 123 -7.01 14.97 -10.32
N ILE A 124 -6.41 14.01 -11.05
CA ILE A 124 -5.41 13.06 -10.52
C ILE A 124 -4.10 13.74 -10.04
N LEU A 125 -3.85 14.97 -10.44
CA LEU A 125 -2.66 15.74 -10.09
C LEU A 125 -2.92 16.76 -8.98
N THR A 126 -4.13 16.83 -8.45
CA THR A 126 -4.51 17.83 -7.44
C THR A 126 -5.00 17.19 -6.14
N LEU A 127 -4.77 17.91 -5.05
CA LEU A 127 -5.41 17.57 -3.78
C LEU A 127 -6.91 17.83 -3.88
N PRO A 128 -7.75 17.03 -3.20
CA PRO A 128 -9.17 17.30 -3.09
C PRO A 128 -9.43 18.63 -2.38
N ASP A 129 -10.35 19.40 -2.92
CA ASP A 129 -10.92 20.57 -2.23
C ASP A 129 -11.84 20.09 -1.10
N LEU A 130 -11.49 20.42 0.14
CA LEU A 130 -12.20 19.96 1.33
C LEU A 130 -13.61 20.55 1.44
N ASP A 131 -13.83 21.77 0.95
CA ASP A 131 -15.17 22.39 0.92
C ASP A 131 -16.09 21.64 -0.06
N VAL A 132 -15.55 21.19 -1.19
CA VAL A 132 -16.30 20.37 -2.14
C VAL A 132 -16.61 19.00 -1.54
N VAL A 133 -15.64 18.39 -0.85
CA VAL A 133 -15.84 17.10 -0.15
C VAL A 133 -16.95 17.24 0.87
N GLU A 134 -16.91 18.28 1.71
CA GLU A 134 -17.92 18.50 2.76
C GLU A 134 -19.31 18.78 2.17
N LYS A 135 -19.42 19.67 1.18
CA LYS A 135 -20.69 19.98 0.50
C LYS A 135 -21.29 18.73 -0.15
N THR A 136 -20.46 17.90 -0.79
CA THR A 136 -20.91 16.66 -1.43
C THR A 136 -21.45 15.68 -0.39
N LEU A 137 -20.75 15.51 0.75
CA LEU A 137 -21.21 14.63 1.82
C LEU A 137 -22.49 15.18 2.47
N ALA A 138 -22.56 16.48 2.75
CA ALA A 138 -23.74 17.12 3.35
C ALA A 138 -25.01 16.90 2.49
N ALA A 139 -24.89 17.04 1.18
CA ALA A 139 -25.99 16.83 0.23
C ALA A 139 -26.46 15.35 0.15
N ASN A 140 -25.64 14.40 0.59
CA ASN A 140 -25.92 12.96 0.52
C ASN A 140 -25.93 12.29 1.90
N LYS A 141 -25.90 13.04 2.98
CA LYS A 141 -25.68 12.54 4.35
C LYS A 141 -26.66 11.45 4.80
N ASP A 142 -27.90 11.49 4.34
CA ASP A 142 -28.92 10.52 4.76
C ASP A 142 -28.77 9.17 4.06
N ASP A 143 -28.16 9.15 2.87
CA ASP A 143 -27.96 7.95 2.06
C ASP A 143 -26.56 7.34 2.23
N VAL A 144 -25.52 8.15 2.42
CA VAL A 144 -24.14 7.71 2.55
C VAL A 144 -23.90 7.05 3.91
N ALA A 145 -23.34 5.85 3.91
CA ALA A 145 -22.92 5.13 5.12
C ALA A 145 -21.43 5.32 5.43
N ALA A 146 -20.60 5.40 4.39
CA ALA A 146 -19.15 5.48 4.54
C ALA A 146 -18.53 6.45 3.53
N VAL A 147 -17.40 7.04 3.90
CA VAL A 147 -16.50 7.79 3.03
C VAL A 147 -15.22 6.97 2.81
N TYR A 148 -14.78 6.85 1.58
CA TYR A 148 -13.56 6.13 1.19
C TYR A 148 -12.57 7.06 0.52
N MET A 149 -11.28 6.91 0.85
CA MET A 149 -10.19 7.61 0.18
C MET A 149 -8.88 6.83 0.28
N ALA A 150 -8.11 6.77 -0.80
CA ALA A 150 -6.73 6.30 -0.75
C ALA A 150 -5.82 7.38 -0.14
N HIS A 151 -4.99 7.00 0.85
CA HIS A 151 -4.02 7.92 1.47
C HIS A 151 -2.98 8.41 0.47
N GLN A 152 -2.48 7.53 -0.39
CA GLN A 152 -1.59 7.90 -1.48
C GLN A 152 -2.14 7.40 -2.80
N GLU A 153 -2.27 8.30 -3.78
CA GLU A 153 -2.42 7.88 -5.17
C GLU A 153 -1.07 7.36 -5.68
N THR A 154 -0.97 6.04 -5.76
CA THR A 154 0.30 5.38 -6.09
C THR A 154 0.71 5.56 -7.57
N GLY A 155 -0.20 6.03 -8.42
CA GLY A 155 0.10 6.41 -9.81
C GLY A 155 1.01 7.63 -9.88
N THR A 156 0.73 8.64 -9.08
CA THR A 156 1.37 9.96 -9.08
C THR A 156 2.32 10.19 -7.89
N GLY A 157 2.06 9.54 -6.75
CA GLY A 157 2.73 9.81 -5.47
C GLY A 157 2.01 10.85 -4.61
N LEU A 158 0.86 11.39 -5.07
CA LEU A 158 0.07 12.39 -4.35
C LEU A 158 -0.34 11.88 -2.97
N CYS A 159 -0.14 12.69 -1.93
CA CYS A 159 -0.51 12.40 -0.55
C CYS A 159 -1.84 13.06 -0.21
N ASN A 160 -2.89 12.29 -0.09
CA ASN A 160 -4.22 12.79 0.17
C ASN A 160 -4.44 13.18 1.65
N PRO A 161 -5.27 14.20 1.93
CA PRO A 161 -5.52 14.75 3.26
C PRO A 161 -6.52 13.87 4.04
N ILE A 162 -6.10 12.64 4.41
CA ILE A 162 -7.01 11.65 5.05
C ILE A 162 -7.51 12.09 6.42
N ARG A 163 -6.71 12.87 7.17
CA ARG A 163 -7.11 13.41 8.47
C ARG A 163 -8.32 14.34 8.35
N GLU A 164 -8.24 15.26 7.41
CA GLU A 164 -9.26 16.27 7.18
C GLU A 164 -10.54 15.62 6.61
N VAL A 165 -10.39 14.70 5.66
CA VAL A 165 -11.52 13.95 5.08
C VAL A 165 -12.16 13.04 6.13
N GLY A 166 -11.38 12.41 7.00
CA GLY A 166 -11.89 11.63 8.14
C GLY A 166 -12.67 12.51 9.12
N ALA A 167 -12.16 13.71 9.43
CA ALA A 167 -12.86 14.67 10.28
C ALA A 167 -14.21 15.10 9.67
N ILE A 168 -14.24 15.35 8.36
CA ILE A 168 -15.49 15.64 7.63
C ILE A 168 -16.45 14.44 7.73
N ALA A 169 -15.98 13.22 7.50
CA ALA A 169 -16.82 12.03 7.61
C ALA A 169 -17.43 11.89 9.01
N HIS A 170 -16.63 12.04 10.07
CA HIS A 170 -17.09 11.96 11.46
C HIS A 170 -18.06 13.09 11.84
N LYS A 171 -17.88 14.32 11.33
CA LYS A 171 -18.81 15.43 11.51
C LYS A 171 -20.25 15.08 11.09
N TYR A 172 -20.39 14.23 10.07
CA TYR A 172 -21.68 13.74 9.57
C TYR A 172 -22.05 12.34 10.07
N GLY A 173 -21.32 11.81 11.06
CA GLY A 173 -21.59 10.48 11.65
C GLY A 173 -21.35 9.33 10.68
N LYS A 174 -20.41 9.50 9.73
CA LYS A 174 -20.05 8.47 8.75
C LYS A 174 -18.72 7.81 9.11
N ILE A 175 -18.60 6.51 8.83
CA ILE A 175 -17.31 5.83 8.96
C ILE A 175 -16.37 6.29 7.86
N PHE A 176 -15.09 6.40 8.21
CA PHE A 176 -14.03 6.71 7.25
C PHE A 176 -13.14 5.50 6.98
N ILE A 177 -13.03 5.15 5.71
CA ILE A 177 -12.24 4.03 5.20
C ILE A 177 -11.07 4.59 4.39
N SER A 178 -9.83 4.33 4.82
CA SER A 178 -8.64 4.77 4.08
C SER A 178 -7.85 3.59 3.51
N ASP A 179 -7.58 3.60 2.21
CA ASP A 179 -6.59 2.70 1.62
C ASP A 179 -5.19 3.26 1.88
N THR A 180 -4.55 2.69 2.87
CA THR A 180 -3.17 3.03 3.29
C THR A 180 -2.15 2.04 2.76
N THR A 181 -2.50 1.25 1.74
CA THR A 181 -1.68 0.12 1.23
C THR A 181 -0.25 0.54 0.90
N SER A 182 -0.03 1.71 0.35
CA SER A 182 1.31 2.18 -0.04
C SER A 182 2.01 3.05 1.00
N THR A 183 1.35 3.37 2.13
CA THR A 183 1.90 4.27 3.16
C THR A 183 2.06 3.61 4.52
N LEU A 184 1.16 2.69 4.89
CA LEU A 184 1.15 2.03 6.20
C LEU A 184 2.48 1.33 6.49
N GLY A 185 3.01 1.57 7.69
CA GLY A 185 4.29 1.03 8.14
C GLY A 185 5.50 1.82 7.67
N ILE A 186 5.32 2.93 6.93
CA ILE A 186 6.36 3.89 6.54
C ILE A 186 5.96 5.30 6.95
N ILE A 187 4.85 5.82 6.41
CA ILE A 187 4.29 7.09 6.86
C ILE A 187 3.56 6.85 8.18
N PRO A 188 3.85 7.63 9.23
CA PRO A 188 3.13 7.53 10.49
C PRO A 188 1.63 7.72 10.29
N ILE A 189 0.84 6.80 10.84
CA ILE A 189 -0.63 6.83 10.82
C ILE A 189 -1.12 6.59 12.24
N ASP A 190 -1.99 7.45 12.73
CA ASP A 190 -2.62 7.32 14.04
C ASP A 190 -4.14 7.33 13.83
N VAL A 191 -4.79 6.17 14.01
CA VAL A 191 -6.22 6.02 13.70
C VAL A 191 -7.12 6.99 14.46
N TYR A 192 -6.68 7.49 15.61
CA TYR A 192 -7.43 8.48 16.39
C TYR A 192 -7.23 9.90 15.86
N LYS A 193 -5.96 10.29 15.64
CA LYS A 193 -5.62 11.64 15.15
C LYS A 193 -6.01 11.85 13.71
N ASP A 194 -5.97 10.78 12.90
CA ASP A 194 -6.29 10.82 11.49
C ASP A 194 -7.77 10.47 11.21
N ASN A 195 -8.59 10.31 12.27
CA ASN A 195 -10.03 10.06 12.19
C ASN A 195 -10.39 8.83 11.32
N ILE A 196 -9.63 7.74 11.45
CA ILE A 196 -9.77 6.54 10.64
C ILE A 196 -10.53 5.46 11.40
N ASP A 197 -11.65 4.99 10.86
CA ASP A 197 -12.37 3.83 11.39
C ASP A 197 -11.84 2.52 10.79
N PHE A 198 -11.44 2.56 9.50
CA PHE A 198 -10.84 1.43 8.80
C PHE A 198 -9.66 1.89 7.95
N CYS A 199 -8.53 1.18 8.08
CA CYS A 199 -7.42 1.29 7.14
C CYS A 199 -6.98 -0.08 6.66
N MET A 200 -6.43 -0.13 5.45
CA MET A 200 -6.02 -1.39 4.83
C MET A 200 -4.62 -1.33 4.27
N ALA A 201 -3.96 -2.48 4.26
CA ALA A 201 -2.67 -2.63 3.59
C ALA A 201 -2.41 -4.09 3.20
N SER A 202 -1.25 -4.30 2.59
CA SER A 202 -0.76 -5.62 2.18
C SER A 202 0.68 -5.84 2.62
N SER A 203 1.03 -7.09 2.84
CA SER A 203 2.31 -7.52 3.41
C SER A 203 3.54 -7.03 2.64
N GLN A 204 3.47 -6.95 1.31
CA GLN A 204 4.60 -6.68 0.41
C GLN A 204 4.90 -5.20 0.16
N LYS A 205 4.29 -4.29 0.91
CA LYS A 205 4.52 -2.84 0.82
C LYS A 205 5.34 -2.36 2.03
N GLY A 206 4.89 -1.35 2.75
CA GLY A 206 5.61 -0.77 3.89
C GLY A 206 5.88 -1.72 5.07
N ILE A 207 5.17 -2.85 5.16
CA ILE A 207 5.50 -3.92 6.10
C ILE A 207 6.81 -4.62 5.71
N ASN A 208 7.14 -4.67 4.42
CA ASN A 208 8.32 -5.32 3.85
C ASN A 208 8.37 -6.85 4.03
N ALA A 209 7.21 -7.50 4.07
CA ALA A 209 7.08 -8.95 4.00
C ALA A 209 6.85 -9.43 2.56
N PHE A 210 6.67 -10.73 2.36
CA PHE A 210 6.33 -11.28 1.05
C PHE A 210 4.85 -11.05 0.70
N THR A 211 4.56 -11.07 -0.61
CA THR A 211 3.20 -10.97 -1.16
C THR A 211 2.38 -12.20 -0.80
N GLY A 212 1.10 -12.02 -0.45
CA GLY A 212 0.18 -13.16 -0.27
C GLY A 212 -0.78 -13.00 0.91
N CYS A 213 -0.56 -12.00 1.77
CA CYS A 213 -1.49 -11.67 2.84
C CYS A 213 -1.77 -10.17 2.85
N SER A 214 -3.03 -9.81 2.99
CA SER A 214 -3.48 -8.43 3.15
C SER A 214 -4.37 -8.33 4.39
N PHE A 215 -4.57 -7.13 4.90
CA PHE A 215 -5.29 -6.94 6.14
C PHE A 215 -6.08 -5.63 6.15
N LEU A 216 -7.20 -5.70 6.84
CA LEU A 216 -8.05 -4.55 7.18
C LEU A 216 -7.96 -4.35 8.70
N ILE A 217 -7.47 -3.21 9.13
CA ILE A 217 -7.48 -2.79 10.52
C ILE A 217 -8.73 -1.94 10.70
N GLY A 218 -9.61 -2.35 11.60
CA GLY A 218 -10.91 -1.70 11.75
C GLY A 218 -11.36 -1.62 13.18
N LYS A 219 -12.23 -0.63 13.43
CA LYS A 219 -12.89 -0.41 14.71
C LYS A 219 -13.87 -1.54 15.01
N VAL A 220 -13.66 -2.21 16.13
CA VAL A 220 -14.44 -3.39 16.51
C VAL A 220 -15.94 -3.11 16.53
N SER A 221 -16.35 -1.95 17.10
CA SER A 221 -17.76 -1.56 17.16
C SER A 221 -18.42 -1.44 15.78
N GLU A 222 -17.67 -1.04 14.75
CA GLU A 222 -18.19 -0.95 13.38
C GLU A 222 -18.19 -2.30 12.67
N ILE A 223 -17.19 -3.16 12.97
CA ILE A 223 -17.16 -4.54 12.44
C ILE A 223 -18.36 -5.32 12.99
N GLU A 224 -18.68 -5.19 14.28
CA GLU A 224 -19.78 -5.92 14.90
C GLU A 224 -21.16 -5.56 14.32
N LYS A 225 -21.34 -4.34 13.80
CA LYS A 225 -22.56 -3.95 13.05
C LYS A 225 -22.74 -4.76 11.76
N THR A 226 -21.63 -5.17 11.13
CA THR A 226 -21.69 -5.91 9.85
C THR A 226 -22.26 -7.31 9.98
N LYS A 227 -22.42 -7.82 11.20
CA LYS A 227 -23.13 -9.07 11.51
C LYS A 227 -24.53 -9.10 10.92
N ASP A 228 -25.23 -7.96 10.99
CA ASP A 228 -26.62 -7.85 10.62
C ASP A 228 -26.82 -7.41 9.16
N TYR A 229 -25.70 -7.15 8.43
CA TYR A 229 -25.76 -6.78 7.02
C TYR A 229 -25.86 -8.02 6.11
N LYS A 230 -26.59 -7.89 5.03
CA LYS A 230 -26.68 -8.95 4.03
C LYS A 230 -25.29 -9.22 3.42
N PRO A 231 -24.76 -10.45 3.53
CA PRO A 231 -23.44 -10.77 3.00
C PRO A 231 -23.44 -10.77 1.46
N ARG A 232 -22.50 -10.04 0.84
CA ARG A 232 -22.30 -9.96 -0.60
C ARG A 232 -21.25 -10.92 -1.14
N SER A 233 -20.39 -11.44 -0.25
CA SER A 233 -19.34 -12.38 -0.59
C SER A 233 -19.22 -13.48 0.48
N TYR A 234 -18.93 -14.70 0.05
CA TYR A 234 -18.63 -15.80 0.96
C TYR A 234 -17.21 -15.69 1.54
N TYR A 235 -16.23 -15.36 0.69
CA TYR A 235 -14.81 -15.29 1.06
C TYR A 235 -14.44 -13.91 1.61
N CYS A 236 -14.80 -12.83 0.91
CA CYS A 236 -14.51 -11.44 1.29
C CYS A 236 -15.56 -10.91 2.27
N ASN A 237 -15.88 -11.68 3.32
CA ASN A 237 -16.85 -11.32 4.35
C ASN A 237 -16.14 -10.95 5.64
N LEU A 238 -16.18 -9.67 6.02
CA LEU A 238 -15.47 -9.15 7.18
C LEU A 238 -15.97 -9.77 8.49
N TRP A 239 -17.29 -9.83 8.69
CA TRP A 239 -17.85 -10.42 9.91
C TRP A 239 -17.43 -11.88 10.07
N ARG A 240 -17.56 -12.67 9.02
CA ARG A 240 -17.22 -14.10 9.04
C ARG A 240 -15.74 -14.32 9.41
N GLN A 241 -14.85 -13.54 8.83
CA GLN A 241 -13.42 -13.65 9.11
C GLN A 241 -13.08 -13.17 10.53
N TYR A 242 -13.66 -12.04 10.94
CA TYR A 242 -13.45 -11.48 12.28
C TYR A 242 -14.01 -12.37 13.38
N SER A 243 -15.26 -12.84 13.26
CA SER A 243 -15.89 -13.67 14.31
C SER A 243 -15.14 -14.97 14.54
N TYR A 244 -14.71 -15.63 13.45
CA TYR A 244 -13.88 -16.83 13.55
C TYR A 244 -12.52 -16.53 14.20
N PHE A 245 -11.86 -15.46 13.79
CA PHE A 245 -10.59 -15.04 14.38
C PHE A 245 -10.73 -14.66 15.85
N LYS A 246 -11.79 -13.97 16.23
CA LYS A 246 -12.10 -13.61 17.63
C LYS A 246 -12.21 -14.88 18.50
N GLU A 247 -12.87 -15.91 18.01
CA GLU A 247 -13.09 -17.17 18.74
C GLU A 247 -11.84 -18.05 18.77
N LYS A 248 -11.24 -18.33 17.61
CA LYS A 248 -10.16 -19.31 17.46
C LYS A 248 -8.76 -18.69 17.43
N GLY A 249 -8.62 -17.41 17.06
CA GLY A 249 -7.33 -16.78 16.77
C GLY A 249 -6.70 -17.21 15.46
N GLU A 250 -7.50 -17.81 14.59
CA GLU A 250 -7.10 -18.38 13.31
C GLU A 250 -7.79 -17.63 12.16
N MET A 251 -7.18 -17.64 11.00
CA MET A 251 -7.90 -17.21 9.77
C MET A 251 -8.98 -18.25 9.44
N ASN A 252 -10.16 -17.80 9.06
CA ASN A 252 -11.30 -18.67 8.76
C ASN A 252 -10.99 -19.65 7.60
N PHE A 253 -10.30 -19.18 6.56
CA PHE A 253 -9.83 -19.99 5.44
C PHE A 253 -8.34 -20.28 5.57
N THR A 254 -7.83 -21.30 4.86
CA THR A 254 -6.42 -21.67 4.86
C THR A 254 -5.51 -20.48 4.59
N PRO A 255 -4.65 -20.10 5.53
CA PRO A 255 -3.75 -18.97 5.36
C PRO A 255 -2.49 -19.34 4.55
N PRO A 256 -1.80 -18.37 3.98
CA PRO A 256 -0.47 -18.56 3.42
C PRO A 256 0.56 -18.61 4.56
N VAL A 257 0.78 -19.80 5.16
CA VAL A 257 1.57 -20.01 6.40
C VAL A 257 2.94 -19.33 6.32
N GLN A 258 3.72 -19.59 5.27
CA GLN A 258 5.06 -19.01 5.10
C GLN A 258 5.02 -17.48 5.00
N ILE A 259 3.95 -16.92 4.43
CA ILE A 259 3.78 -15.46 4.35
C ILE A 259 3.49 -14.88 5.74
N ILE A 260 2.72 -15.58 6.58
CA ILE A 260 2.50 -15.16 7.97
C ILE A 260 3.82 -15.16 8.75
N TYR A 261 4.69 -16.16 8.58
CA TYR A 261 6.04 -16.15 9.15
C TYR A 261 6.86 -14.95 8.66
N SER A 262 6.78 -14.64 7.35
CA SER A 262 7.49 -13.47 6.80
C SER A 262 6.96 -12.16 7.37
N MET A 263 5.66 -12.05 7.62
CA MET A 263 5.04 -10.90 8.27
C MET A 263 5.51 -10.77 9.73
N GLN A 264 5.53 -11.88 10.48
CA GLN A 264 6.03 -11.88 11.86
C GLN A 264 7.46 -11.35 11.92
N GLN A 265 8.35 -11.83 11.03
CA GLN A 265 9.74 -11.38 10.98
C GLN A 265 9.85 -9.90 10.58
N ALA A 266 9.10 -9.47 9.56
CA ALA A 266 9.10 -8.09 9.11
C ALA A 266 8.57 -7.11 10.18
N LEU A 267 7.54 -7.51 10.94
CA LEU A 267 7.02 -6.73 12.06
C LEU A 267 8.03 -6.65 13.21
N LYS A 268 8.75 -7.75 13.51
CA LYS A 268 9.85 -7.74 14.46
C LYS A 268 10.93 -6.72 14.08
N GLU A 269 11.29 -6.65 12.80
CA GLU A 269 12.25 -5.67 12.28
C GLU A 269 11.70 -4.24 12.36
N HIS A 270 10.43 -4.04 12.01
CA HIS A 270 9.75 -2.75 12.10
C HIS A 270 9.81 -2.18 13.53
N PHE A 271 9.48 -2.97 14.54
CA PHE A 271 9.52 -2.52 15.93
C PHE A 271 10.94 -2.37 16.48
N ALA A 272 11.89 -3.18 16.01
CA ALA A 272 13.30 -3.04 16.38
C ALA A 272 13.92 -1.76 15.81
N GLU A 273 13.57 -1.36 14.59
CA GLU A 273 13.99 -0.08 13.98
C GLU A 273 13.26 1.10 14.62
N GLY A 274 11.97 0.95 14.88
CA GLY A 274 11.07 1.98 15.39
C GLY A 274 10.56 2.94 14.31
N GLU A 275 9.32 3.41 14.50
CA GLU A 275 8.58 4.22 13.52
C GLU A 275 9.35 5.45 13.04
N LYS A 276 9.85 6.26 13.98
CA LYS A 276 10.57 7.51 13.65
C LYS A 276 11.85 7.26 12.86
N ALA A 277 12.64 6.24 13.25
CA ALA A 277 13.87 5.89 12.56
C ALA A 277 13.59 5.34 11.17
N LYS A 278 12.58 4.49 11.05
CA LYS A 278 12.13 3.96 9.77
C LYS A 278 11.65 5.07 8.83
N TYR A 279 10.76 5.95 9.29
CA TYR A 279 10.31 7.11 8.51
C TYR A 279 11.49 7.96 8.04
N LYS A 280 12.41 8.31 8.95
CA LYS A 280 13.61 9.09 8.61
C LYS A 280 14.44 8.41 7.52
N ARG A 281 14.69 7.09 7.64
CA ARG A 281 15.45 6.33 6.65
C ARG A 281 14.80 6.38 5.26
N PHE A 282 13.48 6.25 5.19
CA PHE A 282 12.76 6.36 3.92
C PHE A 282 12.85 7.76 3.33
N MET A 283 12.75 8.81 4.16
CA MET A 283 12.86 10.19 3.69
C MET A 283 14.29 10.55 3.25
N ASP A 284 15.32 10.05 3.96
CA ASP A 284 16.72 10.20 3.55
C ASP A 284 16.96 9.55 2.17
N ILE A 285 16.41 8.38 1.91
CA ILE A 285 16.49 7.71 0.60
C ILE A 285 15.71 8.50 -0.47
N THR A 286 14.53 9.00 -0.15
CA THR A 286 13.74 9.85 -1.04
C THR A 286 14.52 11.09 -1.47
N LYS A 287 15.22 11.72 -0.52
CA LYS A 287 16.11 12.86 -0.79
C LYS A 287 17.20 12.49 -1.80
N ILE A 288 17.86 11.33 -1.62
CA ILE A 288 18.87 10.84 -2.56
C ILE A 288 18.27 10.66 -3.97
N ILE A 289 17.10 10.03 -4.09
CA ILE A 289 16.45 9.83 -5.40
C ILE A 289 16.19 11.18 -6.08
N ARG A 290 15.66 12.16 -5.34
CA ARG A 290 15.34 13.49 -5.86
C ARG A 290 16.58 14.27 -6.29
N GLU A 291 17.62 14.30 -5.46
CA GLU A 291 18.89 14.97 -5.75
C GLU A 291 19.57 14.39 -6.98
N GLU A 292 19.65 13.07 -7.07
CA GLU A 292 20.27 12.40 -8.22
C GLU A 292 19.43 12.55 -9.51
N ALA A 293 18.10 12.48 -9.39
CA ALA A 293 17.21 12.71 -10.53
C ALA A 293 17.34 14.17 -11.05
N ALA A 294 17.33 15.15 -10.16
CA ALA A 294 17.53 16.55 -10.51
C ALA A 294 18.91 16.80 -11.14
N ALA A 295 19.98 16.17 -10.62
CA ALA A 295 21.32 16.25 -11.19
C ALA A 295 21.42 15.61 -12.60
N MET A 296 20.49 14.75 -12.96
CA MET A 296 20.35 14.22 -14.32
C MET A 296 19.46 15.10 -15.22
N GLY A 297 18.81 16.13 -14.68
CA GLY A 297 17.84 16.96 -15.39
C GLY A 297 16.46 16.28 -15.55
N LEU A 298 16.17 15.26 -14.75
CA LEU A 298 14.84 14.61 -14.69
C LEU A 298 13.89 15.45 -13.85
N GLU A 299 12.64 15.58 -14.31
CA GLU A 299 11.61 16.40 -13.68
C GLU A 299 10.58 15.53 -12.95
N GLU A 300 10.36 15.81 -11.65
CA GLU A 300 9.26 15.23 -10.88
C GLU A 300 7.93 15.81 -11.39
N LEU A 301 6.90 14.96 -11.49
CA LEU A 301 5.59 15.34 -12.02
C LEU A 301 4.85 16.31 -11.10
N LEU A 302 4.89 16.06 -9.79
CA LEU A 302 4.19 16.82 -8.76
C LEU A 302 5.17 17.64 -7.90
N ASP A 303 4.67 18.71 -7.29
CA ASP A 303 5.39 19.40 -6.23
C ASP A 303 5.69 18.43 -5.08
N PRO A 304 6.95 18.30 -4.66
CA PRO A 304 7.33 17.46 -3.51
C PRO A 304 6.50 17.69 -2.24
N LYS A 305 5.95 18.89 -2.05
CA LYS A 305 5.17 19.27 -0.86
C LYS A 305 3.83 18.53 -0.74
N ILE A 306 3.28 18.09 -1.87
CA ILE A 306 1.99 17.38 -1.91
C ILE A 306 2.15 15.88 -2.11
N THR A 307 3.37 15.36 -2.00
CA THR A 307 3.66 13.92 -2.18
C THR A 307 4.17 13.29 -0.90
N THR A 308 4.01 11.96 -0.79
CA THR A 308 4.61 11.19 0.31
C THR A 308 6.13 11.04 0.17
N GLY A 309 6.67 11.22 -1.04
CA GLY A 309 8.05 10.87 -1.39
C GLY A 309 8.32 9.35 -1.54
N LEU A 310 7.35 8.50 -1.26
CA LEU A 310 7.50 7.05 -1.42
C LEU A 310 7.38 6.58 -2.87
N VAL A 311 6.64 7.34 -3.67
CA VAL A 311 6.49 7.17 -5.10
C VAL A 311 6.78 8.51 -5.75
N ILE A 312 7.79 8.55 -6.60
CA ILE A 312 8.21 9.73 -7.33
C ILE A 312 7.92 9.48 -8.81
N ALA A 313 6.91 10.13 -9.33
CA ALA A 313 6.59 10.10 -10.76
C ALA A 313 7.50 11.08 -11.49
N ILE A 314 8.26 10.58 -12.46
CA ILE A 314 9.19 11.36 -13.27
C ILE A 314 8.59 11.51 -14.67
N LYS A 315 8.55 12.74 -15.20
CA LYS A 315 8.17 13.00 -16.59
C LYS A 315 9.19 12.38 -17.55
N TYR A 316 8.74 11.85 -18.68
CA TYR A 316 9.67 11.46 -19.73
C TYR A 316 10.45 12.69 -20.20
N PRO A 317 11.77 12.55 -20.38
CA PRO A 317 12.57 13.62 -20.99
C PRO A 317 12.07 13.98 -22.39
N GLU A 318 12.09 15.28 -22.72
CA GLU A 318 11.81 15.78 -24.07
C GLU A 318 13.00 15.54 -25.01
N ASP A 319 13.55 14.36 -25.01
CA ASP A 319 14.63 13.91 -25.90
C ASP A 319 14.12 12.78 -26.79
N LYS A 320 14.16 12.95 -28.11
CA LYS A 320 13.70 11.95 -29.10
C LYS A 320 14.43 10.60 -28.99
N LYS A 321 15.58 10.56 -28.31
CA LYS A 321 16.37 9.35 -28.08
C LYS A 321 15.92 8.61 -26.82
N PHE A 322 15.13 9.25 -25.94
CA PHE A 322 14.62 8.60 -24.75
C PHE A 322 13.62 7.51 -25.14
N ASP A 323 13.88 6.32 -24.64
CA ASP A 323 13.00 5.16 -24.77
C ASP A 323 12.93 4.46 -23.41
N PHE A 324 11.79 4.54 -22.74
CA PHE A 324 11.61 3.96 -21.43
C PHE A 324 11.91 2.45 -21.42
N LYS A 325 11.51 1.72 -22.49
CA LYS A 325 11.73 0.28 -22.55
C LYS A 325 13.23 -0.05 -22.57
N LYS A 326 14.02 0.71 -23.33
CA LYS A 326 15.49 0.51 -23.38
C LYS A 326 16.14 0.82 -22.02
N VAL A 327 15.72 1.91 -21.37
CA VAL A 327 16.21 2.29 -20.02
C VAL A 327 15.85 1.19 -19.02
N HIS A 328 14.59 0.73 -19.02
CA HIS A 328 14.12 -0.37 -18.16
C HIS A 328 14.92 -1.66 -18.40
N ASP A 329 15.08 -2.07 -19.64
CA ASP A 329 15.76 -3.33 -19.99
C ASP A 329 17.25 -3.29 -19.62
N TYR A 330 17.91 -2.13 -19.74
CA TYR A 330 19.26 -1.92 -19.24
C TYR A 330 19.34 -2.12 -17.73
N LEU A 331 18.49 -1.42 -16.98
CA LEU A 331 18.44 -1.50 -15.51
C LEU A 331 18.11 -2.92 -15.04
N PHE A 332 17.16 -3.58 -15.70
CA PHE A 332 16.76 -4.94 -15.35
C PHE A 332 17.92 -5.94 -15.46
N LYS A 333 18.79 -5.82 -16.48
CA LYS A 333 20.02 -6.62 -16.61
C LYS A 333 20.97 -6.38 -15.43
N GLU A 334 20.99 -5.16 -14.89
CA GLU A 334 21.78 -4.80 -13.72
C GLU A 334 21.10 -5.19 -12.38
N GLY A 335 19.92 -5.82 -12.42
CA GLY A 335 19.17 -6.24 -11.25
C GLY A 335 18.38 -5.11 -10.59
N ILE A 336 18.04 -4.07 -11.35
CA ILE A 336 17.27 -2.91 -10.89
C ILE A 336 15.96 -2.86 -11.65
N THR A 337 14.84 -2.70 -10.93
CA THR A 337 13.52 -2.60 -11.54
C THR A 337 12.91 -1.24 -11.27
N ILE A 338 12.47 -0.57 -12.33
CA ILE A 338 11.63 0.64 -12.30
C ILE A 338 10.32 0.35 -13.03
N TYR A 339 9.26 1.15 -12.75
CA TYR A 339 7.96 0.93 -13.40
C TYR A 339 7.56 2.09 -14.30
N PRO A 340 6.81 1.80 -15.40
CA PRO A 340 6.17 2.84 -16.19
C PRO A 340 5.14 3.57 -15.32
N GLY A 341 4.82 4.79 -15.69
CA GLY A 341 3.71 5.54 -15.10
C GLY A 341 2.35 4.87 -15.37
N LYS A 342 1.35 5.24 -14.58
CA LYS A 342 -0.04 4.83 -14.73
C LYS A 342 -0.96 6.05 -14.60
N ILE A 343 -0.74 7.06 -15.42
CA ILE A 343 -1.44 8.34 -15.31
C ILE A 343 -2.03 8.67 -16.69
N GLY A 344 -3.08 7.93 -17.07
CA GLY A 344 -3.69 8.12 -18.39
C GLY A 344 -2.65 8.10 -19.51
N ASN A 345 -2.66 9.13 -20.35
CA ASN A 345 -1.70 9.30 -21.44
C ASN A 345 -0.45 10.12 -21.08
N LEU A 346 -0.23 10.47 -19.79
CA LEU A 346 0.94 11.22 -19.38
C LEU A 346 2.20 10.33 -19.44
N PRO A 347 3.20 10.69 -20.25
CA PRO A 347 4.42 9.90 -20.41
C PRO A 347 5.32 10.08 -19.17
N THR A 348 5.20 9.14 -18.22
CA THR A 348 5.95 9.15 -16.97
C THR A 348 6.49 7.77 -16.64
N PHE A 349 7.50 7.73 -15.75
CA PHE A 349 7.92 6.52 -15.06
C PHE A 349 8.06 6.79 -13.56
N ARG A 350 8.12 5.73 -12.76
CA ARG A 350 8.14 5.86 -11.31
C ARG A 350 9.42 5.31 -10.72
N LEU A 351 9.98 6.09 -9.80
CA LEU A 351 11.04 5.69 -8.88
C LEU A 351 10.42 5.59 -7.48
N CYS A 352 10.38 4.38 -6.93
CA CYS A 352 9.66 4.13 -5.69
C CYS A 352 10.61 3.69 -4.57
N ASN A 353 10.33 4.15 -3.37
CA ASN A 353 11.06 3.82 -2.16
C ASN A 353 10.10 3.18 -1.15
N LEU A 354 9.83 1.87 -1.30
CA LEU A 354 8.90 1.12 -0.46
C LEU A 354 9.55 -0.13 0.16
N GLY A 355 10.80 -0.44 -0.20
CA GLY A 355 11.50 -1.65 0.19
C GLY A 355 12.60 -1.46 1.23
N ALA A 356 13.20 -2.57 1.63
CA ALA A 356 14.36 -2.61 2.51
C ALA A 356 15.67 -2.27 1.76
N ASN A 357 15.62 -1.26 0.87
CA ASN A 357 16.82 -0.74 0.21
C ASN A 357 17.59 0.16 1.17
N THR A 358 18.92 0.15 1.06
CA THR A 358 19.81 1.06 1.79
C THR A 358 20.11 2.30 0.95
N PRO A 359 20.59 3.40 1.57
CA PRO A 359 21.10 4.56 0.82
C PRO A 359 22.16 4.19 -0.24
N ALA A 360 23.02 3.23 0.07
CA ALA A 360 24.05 2.75 -0.85
C ALA A 360 23.44 2.02 -2.08
N ASP A 361 22.43 1.17 -1.85
CA ASP A 361 21.70 0.50 -2.93
C ASP A 361 21.07 1.52 -3.89
N VAL A 362 20.44 2.54 -3.33
CA VAL A 362 19.75 3.55 -4.13
C VAL A 362 20.73 4.44 -4.89
N LYS A 363 21.84 4.86 -4.28
CA LYS A 363 22.91 5.58 -5.00
C LYS A 363 23.46 4.76 -6.15
N ALA A 364 23.69 3.46 -5.95
CA ALA A 364 24.12 2.56 -7.03
C ALA A 364 23.06 2.48 -8.14
N ALA A 365 21.78 2.34 -7.79
CA ALA A 365 20.69 2.31 -8.76
C ALA A 365 20.56 3.61 -9.56
N MET A 366 20.71 4.76 -8.92
CA MET A 366 20.66 6.07 -9.62
C MET A 366 21.87 6.28 -10.53
N LYS A 367 23.05 5.76 -10.15
CA LYS A 367 24.23 5.74 -11.05
C LYS A 367 23.97 4.90 -12.30
N GLU A 368 23.35 3.72 -12.15
CA GLU A 368 22.97 2.88 -13.29
C GLU A 368 21.85 3.50 -14.12
N LEU A 369 20.91 4.23 -13.53
CA LEU A 369 19.91 5.00 -14.29
C LEU A 369 20.58 6.05 -15.20
N LYS A 370 21.59 6.76 -14.67
CA LYS A 370 22.40 7.70 -15.47
C LYS A 370 23.13 7.01 -16.62
N ALA A 371 23.67 5.81 -16.37
CA ALA A 371 24.33 5.02 -17.41
C ALA A 371 23.33 4.54 -18.47
N ALA A 372 22.14 4.07 -18.06
CA ALA A 372 21.06 3.65 -18.95
C ALA A 372 20.59 4.77 -19.87
N LEU A 373 20.39 5.99 -19.34
CA LEU A 373 20.04 7.17 -20.15
C LEU A 373 21.11 7.46 -21.21
N LYS A 374 22.39 7.44 -20.84
CA LYS A 374 23.49 7.64 -21.78
C LYS A 374 23.57 6.53 -22.83
N ALA A 375 23.35 5.28 -22.46
CA ALA A 375 23.33 4.14 -23.38
C ALA A 375 22.18 4.23 -24.40
N CYS A 376 21.07 4.88 -24.05
CA CYS A 376 20.01 5.24 -25.00
C CYS A 376 20.36 6.43 -25.91
N GLY A 377 21.51 7.10 -25.68
CA GLY A 377 21.97 8.26 -26.42
C GLY A 377 21.41 9.58 -25.89
N VAL A 378 20.76 9.57 -24.73
CA VAL A 378 20.27 10.79 -24.05
C VAL A 378 21.46 11.53 -23.43
N LYS A 379 21.55 12.85 -23.71
CA LYS A 379 22.59 13.68 -23.11
C LYS A 379 22.24 14.01 -21.66
N VAL A 380 23.14 13.70 -20.73
CA VAL A 380 22.93 13.92 -19.29
C VAL A 380 24.00 14.90 -18.79
N PRO A 381 23.64 16.01 -18.09
CA PRO A 381 22.27 16.38 -17.70
C PRO A 381 21.39 16.76 -18.89
N ILE A 382 20.09 16.45 -18.75
CA ILE A 382 19.06 16.83 -19.70
C ILE A 382 18.82 18.32 -19.56
N VAL A 383 18.96 19.07 -20.63
CA VAL A 383 18.71 20.52 -20.65
C VAL A 383 17.31 20.74 -21.21
N LYS A 384 16.47 21.45 -20.48
CA LYS A 384 15.17 21.92 -20.99
C LYS A 384 15.41 22.85 -22.19
N LYS A 385 14.70 22.62 -23.26
CA LYS A 385 14.65 23.52 -24.41
C LYS A 385 13.72 24.67 -24.14
#